data_a3e4ba9a839e11ac6c67436ea9a05877
#
_entry.id   a3e4ba9a839e11ac6c67436ea9a05877
#
_cell.length_a   1.000
_cell.length_b   1.000
_cell.length_c   1.000
_cell.angle_alpha   90.00
_cell.angle_beta   90.00
_cell.angle_gamma   90.00
#
_symmetry.space_group_name_H-M   'P 1'
#
loop_
_entity.id
_entity.type
_entity.pdbx_description
1 polymer ?
#
loop_
_entity_poly.entity_id
_entity_poly.type
_entity_poly.pdbx_seq_one_letter_code
_entity_poly.pdbx_strand_id
1 'polypeptide(L)'
;MKPAPFRYHAPKTIVEAVETLAEVAPEDGRVLAGGQSLVPIMAFRLARPAHLVDINGIEVLSRLVVEDGKLCIGACVRHAAFHKPVVEGPLGRLLATVVRHIAH
;
A
#
# COMPACT_ATOMS: atom_id res chain seq x y z
N MET A 1 -17.61 -14.43 -1.71
CA MET A 1 -17.27 -14.66 -3.13
C MET A 1 -15.77 -14.81 -3.27
N LYS A 2 -15.35 -15.65 -4.20
CA LYS A 2 -13.93 -15.88 -4.47
C LYS A 2 -13.47 -15.02 -5.64
N PRO A 3 -12.28 -14.40 -5.56
CA PRO A 3 -11.69 -13.75 -6.72
C PRO A 3 -11.30 -14.77 -7.79
N ALA A 4 -11.07 -14.31 -9.02
CA ALA A 4 -10.48 -15.12 -10.06
C ALA A 4 -9.07 -15.56 -9.66
N PRO A 5 -8.58 -16.72 -10.13
CA PRO A 5 -7.23 -17.16 -9.81
C PRO A 5 -6.16 -16.16 -10.23
N PHE A 6 -5.10 -16.05 -9.45
CA PHE A 6 -3.96 -15.18 -9.74
C PHE A 6 -2.68 -15.78 -9.19
N ARG A 7 -1.53 -15.30 -9.69
CA ARG A 7 -0.23 -15.63 -9.11
C ARG A 7 0.19 -14.54 -8.13
N TYR A 8 0.71 -14.97 -7.00
CA TYR A 8 1.11 -14.08 -5.90
C TYR A 8 2.63 -13.93 -5.84
N HIS A 9 3.09 -12.69 -5.77
CA HIS A 9 4.51 -12.35 -5.64
C HIS A 9 4.68 -11.48 -4.40
N ALA A 10 5.66 -11.80 -3.58
CA ALA A 10 5.94 -11.07 -2.34
C ALA A 10 7.42 -10.66 -2.25
N PRO A 11 7.84 -9.67 -3.05
CA PRO A 11 9.22 -9.19 -3.02
C PRO A 11 9.57 -8.60 -1.65
N LYS A 12 10.84 -8.67 -1.28
CA LYS A 12 11.34 -8.16 0.00
C LYS A 12 12.07 -6.84 -0.12
N THR A 13 12.41 -6.42 -1.34
CA THR A 13 13.11 -5.17 -1.60
C THR A 13 12.41 -4.40 -2.70
N ILE A 14 12.68 -3.08 -2.76
CA ILE A 14 12.15 -2.23 -3.83
C ILE A 14 12.67 -2.70 -5.19
N VAL A 15 13.94 -3.08 -5.27
CA VAL A 15 14.53 -3.56 -6.53
C VAL A 15 13.81 -4.80 -7.03
N GLU A 16 13.58 -5.79 -6.16
CA GLU A 16 12.81 -6.98 -6.53
C GLU A 16 11.39 -6.64 -6.99
N ALA A 17 10.73 -5.72 -6.28
CA ALA A 17 9.38 -5.31 -6.63
C ALA A 17 9.34 -4.66 -8.02
N VAL A 18 10.28 -3.78 -8.32
CA VAL A 18 10.36 -3.11 -9.63
C VAL A 18 10.63 -4.12 -10.73
N GLU A 19 11.56 -5.05 -10.52
CA GLU A 19 11.86 -6.10 -11.48
C GLU A 19 10.65 -7.00 -11.73
N THR A 20 9.98 -7.43 -10.67
CA THR A 20 8.78 -8.27 -10.79
C THR A 20 7.66 -7.52 -11.52
N LEU A 21 7.43 -6.26 -11.18
CA LEU A 21 6.41 -5.45 -11.87
C LEU A 21 6.73 -5.27 -13.35
N ALA A 22 8.01 -5.08 -13.70
CA ALA A 22 8.41 -4.97 -15.10
C ALA A 22 8.04 -6.21 -15.90
N GLU A 23 8.13 -7.38 -15.28
CA GLU A 23 7.75 -8.65 -15.92
C GLU A 23 6.24 -8.85 -16.01
N VAL A 24 5.51 -8.57 -14.92
CA VAL A 24 4.10 -8.98 -14.83
C VAL A 24 3.09 -7.89 -15.16
N ALA A 25 3.47 -6.61 -15.14
CA ALA A 25 2.55 -5.54 -15.48
C ALA A 25 1.95 -5.70 -16.89
N PRO A 26 2.74 -6.05 -17.92
CA PRO A 26 2.17 -6.31 -19.25
C PRO A 26 1.23 -7.53 -19.29
N GLU A 27 1.30 -8.40 -18.30
CA GLU A 27 0.50 -9.61 -18.18
C GLU A 27 -0.59 -9.47 -17.11
N ASP A 28 -1.19 -8.28 -16.99
CA ASP A 28 -2.23 -8.00 -16.01
C ASP A 28 -1.76 -8.06 -14.56
N GLY A 29 -0.54 -7.65 -14.30
CA GLY A 29 -0.02 -7.54 -12.93
C GLY A 29 -0.49 -6.26 -12.25
N ARG A 30 -0.77 -6.34 -10.97
CA ARG A 30 -1.15 -5.20 -10.12
C ARG A 30 -0.39 -5.22 -8.81
N VAL A 31 -0.18 -4.04 -8.27
CA VAL A 31 0.39 -3.89 -6.93
C VAL A 31 -0.69 -4.11 -5.88
N LEU A 32 -0.36 -4.88 -4.85
CA LEU A 32 -1.18 -5.04 -3.66
C LEU A 32 -0.49 -4.35 -2.49
N ALA A 33 -1.13 -3.32 -1.94
CA ALA A 33 -0.69 -2.65 -0.71
C ALA A 33 -1.70 -2.96 0.41
N GLY A 34 -2.54 -1.99 0.79
CA GLY A 34 -3.55 -2.20 1.82
C GLY A 34 -4.70 -3.12 1.40
N GLY A 35 -4.99 -3.18 0.11
CA GLY A 35 -6.05 -4.04 -0.42
C GLY A 35 -7.47 -3.54 -0.21
N GLN A 36 -7.67 -2.38 0.38
CA GLN A 36 -9.00 -1.88 0.75
C GLN A 36 -9.91 -1.64 -0.46
N SER A 37 -9.34 -1.30 -1.61
CA SER A 37 -10.10 -1.15 -2.86
C SER A 37 -9.96 -2.37 -3.76
N LEU A 38 -8.74 -2.87 -3.93
CA LEU A 38 -8.45 -3.95 -4.87
C LEU A 38 -9.12 -5.27 -4.48
N VAL A 39 -9.04 -5.66 -3.21
CA VAL A 39 -9.56 -6.95 -2.77
C VAL A 39 -11.08 -7.06 -2.96
N PRO A 40 -11.90 -6.08 -2.57
CA PRO A 40 -13.34 -6.12 -2.87
C PRO A 40 -13.65 -6.18 -4.37
N ILE A 41 -12.93 -5.40 -5.19
CA ILE A 41 -13.13 -5.40 -6.64
C ILE A 41 -12.83 -6.78 -7.22
N MET A 42 -11.79 -7.45 -6.75
CA MET A 42 -11.46 -8.81 -7.16
C MET A 42 -12.50 -9.82 -6.69
N ALA A 43 -13.00 -9.69 -5.47
CA ALA A 43 -14.02 -10.59 -4.93
C ALA A 43 -15.29 -10.58 -5.77
N PHE A 44 -15.68 -9.41 -6.28
CA PHE A 44 -16.81 -9.28 -7.20
C PHE A 44 -16.44 -9.53 -8.66
N ARG A 45 -15.17 -9.89 -8.93
CA ARG A 45 -14.62 -10.14 -10.27
C ARG A 45 -14.76 -8.95 -11.24
N LEU A 46 -14.81 -7.74 -10.69
CA LEU A 46 -14.77 -6.50 -11.47
C LEU A 46 -13.34 -6.20 -11.95
N ALA A 47 -12.34 -6.72 -11.26
CA ALA A 47 -10.96 -6.77 -11.71
C ALA A 47 -10.46 -8.20 -11.57
N ARG A 48 -9.70 -8.67 -12.56
CA ARG A 48 -9.17 -10.05 -12.61
C ARG A 48 -7.68 -10.02 -12.94
N PRO A 49 -6.84 -9.45 -12.06
CA PRO A 49 -5.40 -9.44 -12.32
C PRO A 49 -4.88 -10.87 -12.35
N ALA A 50 -3.99 -11.15 -13.30
CA ALA A 50 -3.34 -12.45 -13.39
C ALA A 50 -2.20 -12.59 -12.38
N HIS A 51 -1.64 -11.47 -11.94
CA HIS A 51 -0.55 -11.41 -10.97
C HIS A 51 -0.81 -10.32 -9.95
N LEU A 52 -0.49 -10.60 -8.68
CA LEU A 52 -0.45 -9.60 -7.61
C LEU A 52 0.98 -9.50 -7.09
N VAL A 53 1.48 -8.27 -7.00
CA VAL A 53 2.78 -7.98 -6.40
C VAL A 53 2.51 -7.32 -5.05
N ASP A 54 2.63 -8.11 -4.00
CA ASP A 54 2.40 -7.66 -2.63
C ASP A 54 3.64 -6.94 -2.10
N ILE A 55 3.51 -5.63 -1.87
CA ILE A 55 4.63 -4.81 -1.40
C ILE A 55 4.67 -4.66 0.13
N ASN A 56 3.77 -5.30 0.86
CA ASN A 56 3.72 -5.20 2.32
C ASN A 56 4.92 -5.83 3.02
N GLY A 57 5.66 -6.72 2.37
CA GLY A 57 6.88 -7.32 2.90
C GLY A 57 8.13 -6.48 2.73
N ILE A 58 8.05 -5.31 2.10
CA ILE A 58 9.19 -4.42 1.88
C ILE A 58 9.29 -3.46 3.07
N GLU A 59 10.21 -3.74 3.99
CA GLU A 59 10.33 -3.03 5.27
C GLU A 59 10.47 -1.51 5.11
N VAL A 60 11.27 -1.06 4.17
CA VAL A 60 11.52 0.37 3.97
C VAL A 60 10.24 1.15 3.62
N LEU A 61 9.25 0.48 3.05
CA LEU A 61 7.97 1.12 2.70
C LEU A 61 7.04 1.31 3.89
N SER A 62 7.35 0.73 5.04
CA SER A 62 6.56 0.93 6.27
C SER A 62 7.19 1.97 7.21
N ARG A 63 8.25 2.64 6.79
CA ARG A 63 8.93 3.66 7.61
C ARG A 63 8.11 4.96 7.67
N LEU A 64 8.07 5.53 8.86
CA LEU A 64 7.43 6.80 9.14
C LEU A 64 8.41 7.62 9.98
N VAL A 65 9.11 8.55 9.34
CA VAL A 65 10.22 9.27 9.98
C VAL A 65 10.20 10.76 9.62
N VAL A 66 10.82 11.57 10.49
CA VAL A 66 11.09 12.97 10.21
C VAL A 66 12.57 13.11 9.90
N GLU A 67 12.89 13.57 8.71
CA GLU A 67 14.26 13.81 8.25
C GLU A 67 14.35 15.16 7.57
N ASP A 68 15.38 15.94 7.92
CA ASP A 68 15.64 17.26 7.31
C ASP A 68 14.40 18.19 7.32
N GLY A 69 13.64 18.18 8.42
CA GLY A 69 12.45 18.99 8.58
C GLY A 69 11.25 18.51 7.76
N LYS A 70 11.31 17.30 7.18
CA LYS A 70 10.24 16.73 6.37
C LYS A 70 9.70 15.45 7.02
N LEU A 71 8.39 15.28 6.94
CA LEU A 71 7.75 14.02 7.32
C LEU A 71 7.79 13.09 6.11
N CYS A 72 8.51 11.96 6.27
CA CYS A 72 8.62 10.94 5.22
C CYS A 72 7.71 9.77 5.56
N ILE A 73 6.75 9.51 4.69
CA ILE A 73 5.74 8.46 4.87
C ILE A 73 5.95 7.39 3.81
N GLY A 74 6.30 6.18 4.24
CA GLY A 74 6.42 5.05 3.33
C GLY A 74 5.07 4.63 2.75
N ALA A 75 5.07 4.07 1.55
CA ALA A 75 3.85 3.74 0.82
C ALA A 75 2.96 2.69 1.53
N CYS A 76 3.52 1.89 2.42
CA CYS A 76 2.78 0.86 3.15
C CYS A 76 2.45 1.25 4.59
N VAL A 77 2.69 2.50 4.99
CA VAL A 77 2.27 2.99 6.31
C VAL A 77 0.74 2.94 6.39
N ARG A 78 0.22 2.37 7.47
CA ARG A 78 -1.23 2.19 7.63
C ARG A 78 -1.90 3.48 8.09
N HIS A 79 -3.14 3.71 7.68
CA HIS A 79 -3.93 4.87 8.10
C HIS A 79 -4.04 4.93 9.63
N ALA A 80 -4.13 3.79 10.30
CA ALA A 80 -4.21 3.73 11.76
C ALA A 80 -3.02 4.42 12.46
N ALA A 81 -1.85 4.50 11.82
CA ALA A 81 -0.70 5.20 12.39
C ALA A 81 -0.96 6.70 12.59
N PHE A 82 -1.93 7.27 11.88
CA PHE A 82 -2.24 8.70 11.90
C PHE A 82 -3.43 9.07 12.80
N HIS A 83 -4.05 8.10 13.49
CA HIS A 83 -5.16 8.38 14.39
C HIS A 83 -4.75 9.29 15.56
N LYS A 84 -3.46 9.33 15.88
CA LYS A 84 -2.86 10.31 16.78
C LYS A 84 -1.85 11.12 15.98
N PRO A 85 -1.59 12.38 16.36
CA PRO A 85 -0.55 13.15 15.67
C PRO A 85 0.81 12.45 15.71
N VAL A 86 1.41 12.24 14.54
CA VAL A 86 2.73 11.59 14.39
C VAL A 86 3.89 12.58 14.47
N VAL A 87 3.58 13.86 14.33
CA VAL A 87 4.51 14.97 14.50
C VAL A 87 3.81 16.09 15.27
N GLU A 88 4.56 16.93 15.96
CA GLU A 88 4.01 18.11 16.61
C GLU A 88 3.61 19.16 15.57
N GLY A 89 2.62 19.98 15.91
CA GLY A 89 2.22 21.11 15.09
C GLY A 89 1.07 20.82 14.15
N PRO A 90 0.79 21.78 13.22
CA PRO A 90 -0.42 21.73 12.38
C PRO A 90 -0.51 20.52 11.48
N LEU A 91 0.61 20.05 10.90
CA LEU A 91 0.60 18.89 10.00
C LEU A 91 0.13 17.64 10.71
N GLY A 92 0.67 17.35 11.91
CA GLY A 92 0.27 16.17 12.66
C GLY A 92 -1.22 16.19 13.02
N ARG A 93 -1.73 17.36 13.42
CA ARG A 93 -3.16 17.53 13.72
C ARG A 93 -4.04 17.36 12.48
N LEU A 94 -3.61 17.91 11.36
CA LEU A 94 -4.33 17.79 10.09
C LEU A 94 -4.46 16.33 9.68
N LEU A 95 -3.36 15.60 9.68
CA LEU A 95 -3.36 14.18 9.29
C LEU A 95 -4.25 13.35 10.23
N ALA A 96 -4.19 13.58 11.54
CA ALA A 96 -5.03 12.88 12.50
C ALA A 96 -6.52 13.18 12.29
N THR A 97 -6.85 14.38 11.85
CA THR A 97 -8.23 14.75 11.54
C THR A 97 -8.69 14.11 10.24
N VAL A 98 -7.89 14.21 9.19
CA VAL A 98 -8.24 13.73 7.85
C VAL A 98 -8.41 12.21 7.81
N VAL A 99 -7.54 11.47 8.49
CA VAL A 99 -7.56 10.00 8.43
C VAL A 99 -8.87 9.41 8.98
N ARG A 100 -9.55 10.12 9.87
CA ARG A 100 -10.84 9.69 10.42
C ARG A 100 -11.95 9.64 9.37
N HIS A 101 -11.78 10.37 8.28
CA HIS A 101 -12.74 10.44 7.18
C HIS A 101 -12.43 9.49 6.04
N ILE A 102 -11.33 8.74 6.13
CA ILE A 102 -10.98 7.73 5.13
C ILE A 102 -11.71 6.42 5.46
N ALA A 103 -12.20 5.74 4.45
CA ALA A 103 -12.89 4.46 4.61
C ALA A 103 -11.99 3.42 5.32
N HIS A 104 -12.56 2.69 6.26
CA HIS A 104 -11.88 1.69 7.07
C HIS A 104 -12.22 0.28 6.65
#